data_1eb010b5d3d9d506385cbef92e8ea753
#
_entry.id   1eb010b5d3d9d506385cbef92e8ea753
#
_cell.length_a   1.000
_cell.length_b   1.000
_cell.length_c   1.000
_cell.angle_alpha   90.00
_cell.angle_beta   90.00
_cell.angle_gamma   90.00
#
_symmetry.space_group_name_H-M   'P 1'
#
loop_
_entity.id
_entity.type
_entity.pdbx_description
1 polymer ?
#
loop_
_entity_poly.entity_id
_entity_poly.type
_entity_poly.pdbx_seq_one_letter_code
_entity_poly.pdbx_strand_id
1 'polypeptide(L)'
;MIGLCAGFSLLFATILIPGQALAEKQLAAPLRFDFGPGDVADGYTQVTAKDAYTPERGYGFTDLSKVNEENRGGSDAIRSDFVRVQGSSFVVNLPPADYTLSLIAGDTAGNTNITVKAESIVKVEPTAKTAGQFVEAGFELALIDGQLELYFSGDEAKINALVITPNKARTAGEHPSVYLAGDSTVQTYKSSMKPQAGWGQMIAPFFTNETIFVNRSIGGRSTKTFLVQGRLDDILRNIRPGDYLFIQFGHNDAAINNQERYVSPADYKVYLKTYIQGATQRGAIPVLITPVGRRDYDAASASFRISFPEYVQAMKETASETGVALINLSQLSVAYYDTLGLEGTLPLFLHLEPGVFPAFPDGVKDDTHFQEYGAEQIARLVAQGVRDLNIPLSSSVKTENLQ
;
A
#
# COMPACT_ATOMS: atom_id res chain seq x y z
N MET A 1 -12.87 59.23 -41.00
CA MET A 1 -13.40 58.47 -39.83
C MET A 1 -13.06 57.02 -40.04
N ILE A 2 -12.04 56.59 -39.36
CA ILE A 2 -11.46 55.23 -39.51
C ILE A 2 -11.98 54.42 -38.31
N GLY A 3 -12.78 53.39 -38.62
CA GLY A 3 -13.28 52.45 -37.61
C GLY A 3 -12.28 51.33 -37.37
N LEU A 4 -11.82 51.24 -36.12
CA LEU A 4 -10.97 50.16 -35.64
C LEU A 4 -11.83 48.96 -35.28
N CYS A 5 -11.72 47.84 -35.99
CA CYS A 5 -12.21 46.52 -35.56
C CYS A 5 -11.19 45.88 -34.62
N ALA A 6 -11.56 45.77 -33.33
CA ALA A 6 -10.79 44.98 -32.35
C ALA A 6 -11.16 43.52 -32.49
N GLY A 7 -10.22 42.71 -32.99
CA GLY A 7 -10.33 41.23 -32.99
C GLY A 7 -10.09 40.67 -31.61
N PHE A 8 -11.10 40.02 -31.05
CA PHE A 8 -10.95 39.20 -29.84
C PHE A 8 -10.36 37.85 -30.24
N SER A 9 -9.05 37.63 -29.96
CA SER A 9 -8.44 36.31 -30.03
C SER A 9 -8.84 35.53 -28.79
N LEU A 10 -9.71 34.52 -28.95
CA LEU A 10 -9.91 33.48 -27.94
C LEU A 10 -8.65 32.62 -27.85
N LEU A 11 -7.87 32.77 -26.79
CA LEU A 11 -6.89 31.78 -26.39
C LEU A 11 -7.64 30.55 -25.85
N PHE A 12 -7.66 29.48 -26.63
CA PHE A 12 -8.00 28.17 -26.11
C PHE A 12 -6.85 27.71 -25.20
N ALA A 13 -7.03 27.83 -23.88
CA ALA A 13 -6.21 27.12 -22.91
C ALA A 13 -6.51 25.62 -23.07
N THR A 14 -5.58 24.90 -23.68
CA THR A 14 -5.55 23.42 -23.66
C THR A 14 -5.40 22.98 -22.21
N ILE A 15 -6.49 22.52 -21.61
CA ILE A 15 -6.48 21.81 -20.35
C ILE A 15 -5.69 20.52 -20.62
N LEU A 16 -4.46 20.46 -20.17
CA LEU A 16 -3.69 19.23 -20.05
C LEU A 16 -4.42 18.31 -19.06
N ILE A 17 -5.08 17.30 -19.58
CA ILE A 17 -5.60 16.19 -18.78
C ILE A 17 -4.38 15.50 -18.17
N PRO A 18 -4.25 15.42 -16.83
CA PRO A 18 -3.17 14.65 -16.21
C PRO A 18 -3.50 13.17 -16.33
N GLY A 19 -3.06 12.53 -17.40
CA GLY A 19 -3.38 11.14 -17.71
C GLY A 19 -2.47 10.49 -18.75
N GLN A 20 -1.46 11.19 -19.23
CA GLN A 20 -0.36 10.57 -19.96
C GLN A 20 0.89 10.56 -19.07
N ALA A 21 0.94 9.62 -18.12
CA ALA A 21 2.22 9.15 -17.61
C ALA A 21 3.02 8.71 -18.85
N LEU A 22 4.16 9.34 -19.06
CA LEU A 22 5.18 8.84 -20.00
C LEU A 22 5.35 7.36 -19.62
N ALA A 23 5.03 6.47 -20.53
CA ALA A 23 5.31 5.05 -20.38
C ALA A 23 6.84 4.95 -20.26
N GLU A 24 7.35 4.97 -19.03
CA GLU A 24 8.75 4.65 -18.76
C GLU A 24 8.98 3.28 -19.40
N LYS A 25 10.05 3.20 -20.18
CA LYS A 25 10.36 2.03 -20.98
C LYS A 25 10.50 0.82 -20.07
N GLN A 26 9.50 -0.04 -20.03
CA GLN A 26 9.51 -1.28 -19.26
C GLN A 26 10.81 -2.05 -19.55
N LEU A 27 11.38 -2.68 -18.53
CA LEU A 27 12.55 -3.53 -18.69
C LEU A 27 12.24 -4.60 -19.77
N ALA A 28 13.06 -4.64 -20.81
CA ALA A 28 12.76 -5.48 -21.98
C ALA A 28 13.13 -6.97 -21.80
N ALA A 29 14.04 -7.27 -20.86
CA ALA A 29 14.55 -8.61 -20.60
C ALA A 29 14.96 -8.74 -19.10
N PRO A 30 15.01 -9.96 -18.57
CA PRO A 30 15.49 -10.19 -17.20
C PRO A 30 16.91 -9.67 -16.97
N LEU A 31 17.15 -9.03 -15.83
CA LEU A 31 18.49 -8.77 -15.31
C LEU A 31 18.93 -9.99 -14.52
N ARG A 32 20.20 -10.37 -14.69
CA ARG A 32 20.80 -11.51 -14.01
C ARG A 32 22.12 -11.09 -13.39
N PHE A 33 22.27 -11.29 -12.08
CA PHE A 33 23.45 -10.96 -11.30
C PHE A 33 24.04 -12.23 -10.70
N ASP A 34 25.33 -12.41 -10.89
CA ASP A 34 26.16 -13.47 -10.33
C ASP A 34 27.10 -12.85 -9.29
N PHE A 35 26.96 -13.31 -8.04
CA PHE A 35 27.60 -12.66 -6.90
C PHE A 35 28.83 -13.45 -6.45
N GLY A 36 29.98 -12.89 -6.66
CA GLY A 36 31.26 -13.42 -6.21
C GLY A 36 32.41 -13.11 -7.16
N PRO A 37 33.65 -13.49 -6.75
CA PRO A 37 34.87 -13.15 -7.51
C PRO A 37 35.28 -14.26 -8.50
N GLY A 38 34.48 -15.33 -8.65
CA GLY A 38 34.82 -16.49 -9.49
C GLY A 38 34.45 -16.33 -10.97
N ASP A 39 34.29 -17.46 -11.64
CA ASP A 39 33.81 -17.50 -13.03
C ASP A 39 32.34 -17.07 -13.08
N VAL A 40 31.97 -16.30 -14.10
CA VAL A 40 30.63 -15.74 -14.26
C VAL A 40 29.77 -16.68 -15.11
N ALA A 41 28.57 -16.97 -14.65
CA ALA A 41 27.62 -17.77 -15.43
C ALA A 41 27.18 -17.05 -16.72
N ASP A 42 26.96 -17.83 -17.78
CA ASP A 42 26.58 -17.30 -19.08
C ASP A 42 25.31 -16.43 -19.00
N GLY A 43 25.41 -15.19 -19.50
CA GLY A 43 24.32 -14.21 -19.52
C GLY A 43 24.06 -13.52 -18.20
N TYR A 44 24.95 -13.66 -17.20
CA TYR A 44 24.92 -12.93 -15.95
C TYR A 44 25.90 -11.77 -15.93
N THR A 45 25.61 -10.77 -15.13
CA THR A 45 26.51 -9.67 -14.78
C THR A 45 27.19 -9.99 -13.46
N GLN A 46 28.50 -9.98 -13.43
CA GLN A 46 29.25 -10.17 -12.17
C GLN A 46 28.99 -9.03 -11.19
N VAL A 47 28.80 -9.37 -9.92
CA VAL A 47 28.75 -8.42 -8.79
C VAL A 47 29.71 -8.91 -7.70
N THR A 48 30.69 -8.07 -7.39
CA THR A 48 31.73 -8.34 -6.38
C THR A 48 31.50 -7.50 -5.13
N ALA A 49 32.24 -7.82 -4.07
CA ALA A 49 32.23 -7.00 -2.84
C ALA A 49 32.74 -5.57 -3.05
N LYS A 50 33.27 -5.24 -4.22
CA LYS A 50 33.81 -3.91 -4.58
C LYS A 50 32.80 -3.04 -5.33
N ASP A 51 31.65 -3.60 -5.68
CA ASP A 51 30.64 -2.93 -6.52
C ASP A 51 29.71 -2.07 -5.67
N ALA A 52 30.17 -0.87 -5.31
CA ALA A 52 29.33 0.15 -4.72
C ALA A 52 28.22 0.59 -5.69
N TYR A 53 27.03 0.85 -5.18
CA TYR A 53 25.99 1.49 -5.97
C TYR A 53 26.45 2.88 -6.41
N THR A 54 26.26 3.17 -7.71
CA THR A 54 26.31 4.53 -8.26
C THR A 54 25.15 4.71 -9.25
N PRO A 55 24.62 5.95 -9.40
CA PRO A 55 23.56 6.22 -10.37
C PRO A 55 23.90 5.80 -11.81
N GLU A 56 25.18 5.95 -12.20
CA GLU A 56 25.67 5.65 -13.55
C GLU A 56 25.73 4.13 -13.82
N ARG A 57 26.14 3.35 -12.80
CA ARG A 57 26.12 1.87 -12.88
C ARG A 57 24.69 1.35 -12.80
N GLY A 58 23.85 1.99 -12.00
CA GLY A 58 22.47 1.61 -11.80
C GLY A 58 22.25 0.41 -10.89
N TYR A 59 23.31 -0.18 -10.31
CA TYR A 59 23.24 -1.25 -9.30
C TYR A 59 24.47 -1.27 -8.39
N GLY A 60 24.38 -1.97 -7.26
CA GLY A 60 25.50 -2.17 -6.35
C GLY A 60 25.09 -2.17 -4.88
N PHE A 61 26.08 -2.34 -3.99
CA PHE A 61 25.88 -2.33 -2.55
C PHE A 61 25.93 -0.91 -1.98
N THR A 62 25.09 -0.65 -0.98
CA THR A 62 25.03 0.69 -0.34
C THR A 62 26.14 0.92 0.69
N ASP A 63 26.66 -0.14 1.32
CA ASP A 63 27.73 -0.09 2.32
C ASP A 63 28.72 -1.24 2.10
N LEU A 64 29.85 -0.96 1.46
CA LEU A 64 30.89 -1.96 1.19
C LEU A 64 31.60 -2.45 2.46
N SER A 65 31.56 -1.72 3.56
CA SER A 65 32.17 -2.15 4.83
C SER A 65 31.46 -3.36 5.43
N LYS A 66 30.27 -3.67 4.96
CA LYS A 66 29.40 -4.78 5.36
C LYS A 66 29.42 -5.94 4.35
N VAL A 67 30.29 -5.88 3.36
CA VAL A 67 30.32 -6.84 2.24
C VAL A 67 31.70 -7.44 2.10
N ASN A 68 31.77 -8.73 1.92
CA ASN A 68 32.98 -9.44 1.52
C ASN A 68 32.64 -10.60 0.58
N GLU A 69 33.65 -11.20 -0.04
CA GLU A 69 33.44 -12.21 -1.08
C GLU A 69 34.34 -13.41 -0.86
N GLU A 70 33.93 -14.58 -1.34
CA GLU A 70 34.71 -15.80 -1.27
C GLU A 70 34.44 -16.69 -2.48
N ASN A 71 35.49 -17.32 -3.02
CA ASN A 71 35.42 -18.31 -4.07
C ASN A 71 35.84 -19.68 -3.50
N ARG A 72 34.94 -20.64 -3.54
CA ARG A 72 35.18 -22.04 -3.13
C ARG A 72 35.77 -22.89 -4.24
N GLY A 73 35.75 -22.39 -5.48
CA GLY A 73 36.10 -23.16 -6.67
C GLY A 73 35.03 -24.19 -7.03
N GLY A 74 35.10 -24.69 -8.24
CA GLY A 74 34.15 -25.68 -8.75
C GLY A 74 33.69 -25.37 -10.17
N SER A 75 32.91 -26.26 -10.76
CA SER A 75 32.39 -26.11 -12.13
C SER A 75 31.03 -25.44 -12.23
N ASP A 76 30.31 -25.24 -11.12
CA ASP A 76 29.03 -24.50 -11.07
C ASP A 76 29.34 -23.05 -10.78
N ALA A 77 29.37 -22.21 -11.81
CA ALA A 77 29.68 -20.80 -11.72
C ALA A 77 28.78 -20.06 -10.70
N ILE A 78 27.51 -20.46 -10.57
CA ILE A 78 26.56 -19.81 -9.64
C ILE A 78 26.81 -20.22 -8.19
N ARG A 79 27.20 -21.49 -7.91
CA ARG A 79 27.27 -21.99 -6.53
C ARG A 79 28.67 -22.09 -5.98
N SER A 80 29.72 -21.87 -6.79
CA SER A 80 31.10 -21.98 -6.38
C SER A 80 31.67 -20.76 -5.67
N ASP A 81 31.00 -19.65 -5.73
CA ASP A 81 31.37 -18.41 -5.05
C ASP A 81 30.16 -17.62 -4.57
N PHE A 82 30.39 -16.59 -3.79
CA PHE A 82 29.33 -15.74 -3.24
C PHE A 82 29.86 -14.41 -2.74
N VAL A 83 28.93 -13.47 -2.56
CA VAL A 83 29.11 -12.29 -1.73
C VAL A 83 28.43 -12.51 -0.39
N ARG A 84 29.16 -12.30 0.72
CA ARG A 84 28.60 -12.27 2.07
C ARG A 84 28.20 -10.84 2.41
N VAL A 85 26.97 -10.68 2.91
CA VAL A 85 26.40 -9.37 3.25
C VAL A 85 25.93 -9.37 4.70
N GLN A 86 26.44 -8.44 5.51
CA GLN A 86 26.14 -8.33 6.94
C GLN A 86 25.41 -7.02 7.25
N GLY A 87 24.19 -6.87 6.76
CA GLY A 87 23.38 -5.67 7.00
C GLY A 87 23.69 -4.52 6.04
N SER A 88 23.77 -4.82 4.75
CA SER A 88 23.79 -3.84 3.65
C SER A 88 22.69 -4.15 2.66
N SER A 89 22.34 -3.17 1.83
CA SER A 89 21.39 -3.34 0.74
C SER A 89 22.11 -3.49 -0.59
N PHE A 90 21.60 -4.35 -1.46
CA PHE A 90 21.89 -4.31 -2.89
C PHE A 90 20.76 -3.58 -3.59
N VAL A 91 21.11 -2.56 -4.36
CA VAL A 91 20.19 -1.64 -5.01
C VAL A 91 20.29 -1.80 -6.53
N VAL A 92 19.13 -1.74 -7.21
CA VAL A 92 19.06 -1.80 -8.68
C VAL A 92 18.05 -0.75 -9.19
N ASN A 93 18.48 0.12 -10.10
CA ASN A 93 17.57 1.04 -10.79
C ASN A 93 16.71 0.28 -11.77
N LEU A 94 15.40 0.35 -11.60
CA LEU A 94 14.41 -0.34 -12.41
C LEU A 94 13.21 0.58 -12.66
N PRO A 95 12.59 0.53 -13.83
CA PRO A 95 11.30 1.22 -14.02
C PRO A 95 10.25 0.78 -13.01
N PRO A 96 9.37 1.66 -12.54
CA PRO A 96 8.22 1.26 -11.73
C PRO A 96 7.34 0.24 -12.47
N ALA A 97 7.24 -0.96 -11.92
CA ALA A 97 6.49 -2.09 -12.49
C ALA A 97 6.38 -3.23 -11.48
N ASP A 98 5.76 -4.33 -11.88
CA ASP A 98 5.78 -5.56 -11.10
C ASP A 98 6.90 -6.46 -11.60
N TYR A 99 7.60 -7.08 -10.64
CA TYR A 99 8.73 -7.97 -10.91
C TYR A 99 8.61 -9.29 -10.17
N THR A 100 9.10 -10.35 -10.79
CA THR A 100 9.41 -11.62 -10.16
C THR A 100 10.92 -11.71 -9.94
N LEU A 101 11.31 -11.97 -8.69
CA LEU A 101 12.70 -12.12 -8.30
C LEU A 101 12.96 -13.59 -7.94
N SER A 102 14.11 -14.12 -8.40
CA SER A 102 14.61 -15.44 -8.03
C SER A 102 16.00 -15.27 -7.43
N LEU A 103 16.20 -15.79 -6.22
CA LEU A 103 17.44 -15.68 -5.44
C LEU A 103 18.01 -17.07 -5.16
N ILE A 104 19.33 -17.19 -5.30
CA ILE A 104 20.12 -18.33 -4.81
C ILE A 104 21.07 -17.81 -3.74
N ALA A 105 21.10 -18.47 -2.58
CA ALA A 105 21.91 -18.08 -1.44
C ALA A 105 22.44 -19.32 -0.70
N GLY A 106 23.76 -19.44 -0.56
CA GLY A 106 24.36 -20.61 0.07
C GLY A 106 25.87 -20.64 -0.05
N ASP A 107 26.44 -21.75 0.43
CA ASP A 107 27.89 -22.00 0.41
C ASP A 107 28.15 -23.52 0.34
N THR A 108 29.00 -23.93 -0.56
CA THR A 108 29.36 -25.34 -0.72
C THR A 108 30.11 -25.93 0.48
N ALA A 109 30.81 -25.09 1.26
CA ALA A 109 31.67 -25.52 2.36
C ALA A 109 31.30 -24.91 3.73
N GLY A 110 30.38 -23.97 3.78
CA GLY A 110 29.96 -23.26 5.00
C GLY A 110 28.44 -23.16 5.16
N ASN A 111 28.00 -22.80 6.36
CA ASN A 111 26.58 -22.52 6.61
C ASN A 111 26.15 -21.22 6.00
N THR A 112 24.84 -21.08 5.74
CA THR A 112 24.17 -19.83 5.37
C THR A 112 22.97 -19.62 6.28
N ASN A 113 22.79 -18.39 6.76
CA ASN A 113 21.60 -17.95 7.47
C ASN A 113 21.22 -16.57 6.92
N ILE A 114 20.11 -16.49 6.20
CA ILE A 114 19.72 -15.30 5.45
C ILE A 114 18.27 -14.92 5.67
N THR A 115 18.05 -13.64 5.80
CA THR A 115 16.74 -12.97 5.72
C THR A 115 16.82 -11.92 4.61
N VAL A 116 15.82 -11.88 3.73
CA VAL A 116 15.78 -10.89 2.65
C VAL A 116 14.54 -10.01 2.80
N LYS A 117 14.74 -8.69 2.82
CA LYS A 117 13.68 -7.71 2.66
C LYS A 117 13.81 -7.04 1.29
N ALA A 118 12.69 -6.90 0.61
CA ALA A 118 12.57 -6.05 -0.58
C ALA A 118 11.61 -4.90 -0.25
N GLU A 119 12.00 -3.65 -0.50
CA GLU A 119 11.20 -2.46 -0.17
C GLU A 119 10.71 -2.47 1.29
N SER A 120 11.57 -2.83 2.22
CA SER A 120 11.27 -3.02 3.66
C SER A 120 10.33 -4.19 3.99
N ILE A 121 9.80 -4.92 2.99
CA ILE A 121 8.91 -6.07 3.16
C ILE A 121 9.74 -7.35 3.28
N VAL A 122 9.51 -8.16 4.31
CA VAL A 122 10.16 -9.48 4.43
C VAL A 122 9.66 -10.38 3.30
N LYS A 123 10.55 -10.80 2.41
CA LYS A 123 10.28 -11.70 1.27
C LYS A 123 10.88 -13.09 1.45
N VAL A 124 11.98 -13.17 2.19
CA VAL A 124 12.55 -14.47 2.63
C VAL A 124 12.69 -14.39 4.15
N GLU A 125 11.92 -15.22 4.84
CA GLU A 125 12.00 -15.35 6.29
C GLU A 125 13.36 -15.90 6.72
N PRO A 126 13.81 -15.72 7.97
CA PRO A 126 15.07 -16.25 8.46
C PRO A 126 15.23 -17.73 8.10
N THR A 127 16.15 -18.03 7.19
CA THR A 127 16.34 -19.38 6.63
C THR A 127 17.80 -19.80 6.77
N ALA A 128 18.03 -20.92 7.46
CA ALA A 128 19.36 -21.51 7.64
C ALA A 128 19.55 -22.72 6.73
N LYS A 129 20.76 -22.86 6.17
CA LYS A 129 21.22 -23.99 5.39
C LYS A 129 22.62 -24.40 5.85
N THR A 130 22.90 -25.71 5.84
CA THR A 130 24.23 -26.23 6.10
C THR A 130 25.08 -26.26 4.84
N ALA A 131 26.38 -26.48 5.00
CA ALA A 131 27.33 -26.61 3.89
C ALA A 131 26.82 -27.52 2.76
N GLY A 132 26.94 -27.06 1.52
CA GLY A 132 26.46 -27.76 0.32
C GLY A 132 24.97 -27.60 0.05
N GLN A 133 24.21 -26.93 0.92
CA GLN A 133 22.79 -26.62 0.72
C GLN A 133 22.56 -25.17 0.40
N PHE A 134 21.57 -24.88 -0.45
CA PHE A 134 21.24 -23.54 -0.89
C PHE A 134 19.78 -23.19 -0.57
N VAL A 135 19.55 -21.92 -0.28
CA VAL A 135 18.22 -21.31 -0.31
C VAL A 135 17.93 -20.94 -1.76
N GLU A 136 16.85 -21.46 -2.30
CA GLU A 136 16.31 -21.05 -3.60
C GLU A 136 14.94 -20.43 -3.33
N ALA A 137 14.84 -19.12 -3.49
CA ALA A 137 13.65 -18.37 -3.16
C ALA A 137 13.15 -17.58 -4.37
N GLY A 138 11.83 -17.64 -4.62
CA GLY A 138 11.14 -16.82 -5.60
C GLY A 138 10.07 -15.99 -4.92
N PHE A 139 9.98 -14.71 -5.28
CA PHE A 139 8.93 -13.81 -4.80
C PHE A 139 8.61 -12.72 -5.81
N GLU A 140 7.43 -12.15 -5.67
CA GLU A 140 6.97 -11.02 -6.49
C GLU A 140 7.01 -9.73 -5.69
N LEU A 141 7.17 -8.61 -6.41
CA LEU A 141 7.21 -7.26 -5.86
C LEU A 141 6.57 -6.26 -6.81
N ALA A 142 5.81 -5.33 -6.26
CA ALA A 142 5.33 -4.13 -6.93
C ALA A 142 6.27 -2.96 -6.65
N LEU A 143 7.17 -2.65 -7.55
CA LEU A 143 8.07 -1.51 -7.44
C LEU A 143 7.34 -0.20 -7.77
N ILE A 144 7.60 0.86 -6.99
CA ILE A 144 6.90 2.16 -7.11
C ILE A 144 7.87 3.30 -7.44
N ASP A 145 9.01 3.37 -6.78
CA ASP A 145 9.90 4.56 -6.79
C ASP A 145 11.03 4.51 -7.82
N GLY A 146 11.12 3.43 -8.60
CA GLY A 146 12.14 3.30 -9.65
C GLY A 146 13.48 2.74 -9.18
N GLN A 147 13.57 2.31 -7.90
CA GLN A 147 14.78 1.73 -7.35
C GLN A 147 14.48 0.54 -6.44
N LEU A 148 14.82 -0.66 -6.89
CA LEU A 148 14.70 -1.86 -6.06
C LEU A 148 15.77 -1.87 -4.99
N GLU A 149 15.36 -1.95 -3.72
CA GLU A 149 16.23 -2.17 -2.58
C GLU A 149 16.04 -3.59 -2.02
N LEU A 150 17.12 -4.38 -2.01
CA LEU A 150 17.17 -5.68 -1.35
C LEU A 150 18.09 -5.60 -0.14
N TYR A 151 17.53 -5.61 1.06
CA TYR A 151 18.30 -5.63 2.31
C TYR A 151 18.52 -7.06 2.77
N PHE A 152 19.78 -7.42 3.00
CA PHE A 152 20.19 -8.75 3.44
C PHE A 152 20.68 -8.71 4.88
N SER A 153 20.21 -9.65 5.69
CA SER A 153 20.62 -9.81 7.08
C SER A 153 20.70 -11.28 7.49
N GLY A 154 21.38 -11.53 8.59
CA GLY A 154 21.67 -12.85 9.12
C GLY A 154 23.17 -12.98 9.41
N ASP A 155 23.55 -13.88 10.33
CA ASP A 155 24.95 -14.02 10.76
C ASP A 155 25.86 -14.51 9.63
N GLU A 156 25.31 -15.23 8.66
CA GLU A 156 26.03 -15.83 7.52
C GLU A 156 25.22 -15.62 6.22
N ALA A 157 24.72 -14.40 6.00
CA ALA A 157 23.98 -14.08 4.79
C ALA A 157 24.92 -14.09 3.57
N LYS A 158 24.76 -15.08 2.69
CA LYS A 158 25.56 -15.28 1.48
C LYS A 158 24.64 -15.29 0.27
N ILE A 159 25.01 -14.55 -0.77
CA ILE A 159 24.23 -14.45 -2.01
C ILE A 159 25.11 -14.95 -3.15
N ASN A 160 24.54 -15.83 -3.99
CA ASN A 160 25.19 -16.38 -5.16
C ASN A 160 24.61 -15.79 -6.45
N ALA A 161 23.28 -15.71 -6.57
CA ALA A 161 22.65 -15.19 -7.78
C ALA A 161 21.33 -14.50 -7.49
N LEU A 162 21.00 -13.54 -8.34
CA LEU A 162 19.71 -12.84 -8.39
C LEU A 162 19.25 -12.70 -9.84
N VAL A 163 18.02 -13.10 -10.12
CA VAL A 163 17.36 -12.84 -11.40
C VAL A 163 16.14 -11.99 -11.15
N ILE A 164 16.04 -10.88 -11.87
CA ILE A 164 14.91 -9.93 -11.81
C ILE A 164 14.20 -9.98 -13.14
N THR A 165 12.97 -10.49 -13.16
CA THR A 165 12.16 -10.65 -14.36
C THR A 165 10.99 -9.67 -14.31
N PRO A 166 10.81 -8.82 -15.33
CA PRO A 166 9.64 -7.94 -15.40
C PRO A 166 8.38 -8.78 -15.65
N ASN A 167 7.34 -8.50 -14.88
CA ASN A 167 6.05 -9.15 -15.08
C ASN A 167 5.30 -8.46 -16.22
N LYS A 168 4.48 -9.22 -16.93
CA LYS A 168 3.63 -8.65 -17.98
C LYS A 168 2.60 -7.70 -17.37
N ALA A 169 2.44 -6.53 -17.97
CA ALA A 169 1.42 -5.57 -17.57
C ALA A 169 0.01 -6.22 -17.66
N ARG A 170 -0.80 -5.96 -16.63
CA ARG A 170 -2.18 -6.43 -16.60
C ARG A 170 -3.07 -5.60 -17.55
N THR A 171 -4.09 -6.21 -18.06
CA THR A 171 -5.15 -5.54 -18.83
C THR A 171 -6.34 -5.20 -17.94
N ALA A 172 -7.13 -4.20 -18.33
CA ALA A 172 -8.38 -3.87 -17.66
C ALA A 172 -9.31 -5.10 -17.57
N GLY A 173 -10.06 -5.18 -16.47
CA GLY A 173 -11.13 -6.16 -16.31
C GLY A 173 -12.39 -5.77 -17.11
N GLU A 174 -13.36 -6.68 -17.19
CA GLU A 174 -14.69 -6.40 -17.74
C GLU A 174 -15.44 -5.42 -16.85
N HIS A 175 -15.31 -5.59 -15.54
CA HIS A 175 -15.89 -4.75 -14.51
C HIS A 175 -14.79 -4.25 -13.56
N PRO A 176 -14.96 -3.03 -12.99
CA PRO A 176 -13.98 -2.49 -12.08
C PRO A 176 -14.00 -3.21 -10.73
N SER A 177 -12.81 -3.45 -10.18
CA SER A 177 -12.64 -3.83 -8.78
C SER A 177 -12.33 -2.60 -7.94
N VAL A 178 -12.87 -2.54 -6.72
CA VAL A 178 -12.59 -1.51 -5.72
C VAL A 178 -11.81 -2.16 -4.58
N TYR A 179 -10.51 -1.92 -4.54
CA TYR A 179 -9.65 -2.37 -3.44
C TYR A 179 -9.75 -1.39 -2.29
N LEU A 180 -9.96 -1.92 -1.07
CA LEU A 180 -10.02 -1.11 0.14
C LEU A 180 -8.74 -1.31 0.95
N ALA A 181 -7.99 -0.22 1.16
CA ALA A 181 -6.84 -0.14 2.04
C ALA A 181 -7.20 0.72 3.26
N GLY A 182 -7.17 0.11 4.44
CA GLY A 182 -7.59 0.79 5.66
C GLY A 182 -7.33 -0.01 6.93
N ASP A 183 -7.87 0.49 8.02
CA ASP A 183 -7.72 -0.05 9.36
C ASP A 183 -8.94 -0.85 9.85
N SER A 184 -9.14 -0.95 11.16
CA SER A 184 -10.25 -1.67 11.80
C SER A 184 -11.62 -1.10 11.49
N THR A 185 -11.72 0.18 11.17
CA THR A 185 -13.02 0.82 10.84
C THR A 185 -13.51 0.45 9.43
N VAL A 186 -12.62 -0.08 8.59
CA VAL A 186 -12.88 -0.53 7.21
C VAL A 186 -12.91 -2.05 7.08
N GLN A 187 -12.23 -2.77 7.96
CA GLN A 187 -11.97 -4.22 7.90
C GLN A 187 -13.24 -5.06 7.75
N THR A 188 -13.10 -6.20 7.07
CA THR A 188 -14.08 -7.30 7.12
C THR A 188 -13.75 -8.21 8.29
N TYR A 189 -14.66 -8.31 9.26
CA TYR A 189 -14.53 -9.15 10.44
C TYR A 189 -15.07 -10.56 10.21
N LYS A 190 -14.50 -11.54 10.92
CA LYS A 190 -15.02 -12.90 10.94
C LYS A 190 -16.41 -12.92 11.60
N SER A 191 -17.28 -13.85 11.19
CA SER A 191 -18.62 -14.01 11.78
C SER A 191 -18.61 -14.26 13.29
N SER A 192 -17.52 -14.84 13.81
CA SER A 192 -17.32 -15.05 15.24
C SER A 192 -17.12 -13.74 16.03
N MET A 193 -16.88 -12.62 15.37
CA MET A 193 -16.69 -11.29 16.00
C MET A 193 -17.97 -10.43 15.97
N LYS A 194 -19.09 -10.99 15.52
CA LYS A 194 -20.38 -10.26 15.53
C LYS A 194 -20.72 -9.73 16.91
N PRO A 195 -21.24 -8.47 16.99
CA PRO A 195 -21.74 -7.62 15.92
C PRO A 195 -20.68 -6.66 15.33
N GLN A 196 -19.38 -6.80 15.64
CA GLN A 196 -18.35 -5.90 15.13
C GLN A 196 -18.21 -6.00 13.61
N ALA A 197 -18.22 -4.85 12.92
CA ALA A 197 -18.03 -4.74 11.48
C ALA A 197 -17.30 -3.44 11.13
N GLY A 198 -16.56 -3.45 10.01
CA GLY A 198 -16.07 -2.22 9.38
C GLY A 198 -16.93 -1.84 8.19
N TRP A 199 -16.96 -0.57 7.80
CA TRP A 199 -17.81 -0.10 6.71
C TRP A 199 -17.47 -0.77 5.36
N GLY A 200 -16.22 -1.14 5.14
CA GLY A 200 -15.81 -1.86 3.92
C GLY A 200 -16.42 -3.26 3.79
N GLN A 201 -16.89 -3.86 4.89
CA GLN A 201 -17.66 -5.11 4.88
C GLN A 201 -19.09 -4.88 4.37
N MET A 202 -19.65 -3.70 4.59
CA MET A 202 -21.03 -3.36 4.34
C MET A 202 -21.26 -2.55 3.05
N ILE A 203 -20.22 -2.25 2.29
CA ILE A 203 -20.29 -1.29 1.16
C ILE A 203 -20.99 -1.86 -0.09
N ALA A 204 -20.81 -3.16 -0.38
CA ALA A 204 -21.25 -3.77 -1.64
C ALA A 204 -22.77 -3.60 -1.95
N PRO A 205 -23.70 -3.67 -0.99
CA PRO A 205 -25.13 -3.49 -1.27
C PRO A 205 -25.49 -2.12 -1.86
N PHE A 206 -24.65 -1.11 -1.67
CA PHE A 206 -24.87 0.25 -2.20
C PHE A 206 -24.44 0.42 -3.65
N PHE A 207 -23.87 -0.62 -4.28
CA PHE A 207 -23.39 -0.58 -5.66
C PHE A 207 -24.05 -1.66 -6.50
N THR A 208 -23.99 -1.49 -7.83
CA THR A 208 -24.44 -2.52 -8.77
C THR A 208 -23.60 -3.79 -8.62
N ASN A 209 -24.14 -4.94 -8.99
CA ASN A 209 -23.47 -6.24 -8.84
C ASN A 209 -22.22 -6.39 -9.74
N GLU A 210 -22.01 -5.47 -10.68
CA GLU A 210 -20.83 -5.39 -11.54
C GLU A 210 -19.61 -4.81 -10.82
N THR A 211 -19.81 -4.13 -9.68
CA THR A 211 -18.72 -3.58 -8.88
C THR A 211 -18.23 -4.63 -7.88
N ILE A 212 -16.96 -5.01 -7.99
CA ILE A 212 -16.34 -6.01 -7.12
C ILE A 212 -15.54 -5.31 -6.01
N PHE A 213 -15.92 -5.52 -4.74
CA PHE A 213 -15.16 -5.00 -3.60
C PHE A 213 -14.17 -6.02 -3.06
N VAL A 214 -12.89 -5.63 -2.98
CA VAL A 214 -11.77 -6.43 -2.45
C VAL A 214 -11.23 -5.74 -1.21
N ASN A 215 -11.75 -6.11 -0.04
CA ASN A 215 -11.35 -5.48 1.22
C ASN A 215 -10.06 -6.10 1.75
N ARG A 216 -8.95 -5.34 1.67
CA ARG A 216 -7.63 -5.70 2.21
C ARG A 216 -7.33 -5.00 3.54
N SER A 217 -8.28 -4.24 4.06
CA SER A 217 -8.14 -3.52 5.33
C SER A 217 -8.00 -4.47 6.50
N ILE A 218 -7.24 -4.07 7.52
CA ILE A 218 -7.04 -4.86 8.73
C ILE A 218 -6.79 -3.97 9.94
N GLY A 219 -7.34 -4.34 11.07
CA GLY A 219 -7.29 -3.60 12.31
C GLY A 219 -5.87 -3.32 12.82
N GLY A 220 -5.70 -2.16 13.43
CA GLY A 220 -4.45 -1.73 14.04
C GLY A 220 -3.38 -1.25 13.07
N ARG A 221 -3.66 -1.09 11.75
CA ARG A 221 -2.67 -0.63 10.78
C ARG A 221 -2.75 0.87 10.57
N SER A 222 -1.58 1.50 10.60
CA SER A 222 -1.34 2.85 10.07
C SER A 222 -0.93 2.75 8.59
N THR A 223 -0.83 3.88 7.90
CA THR A 223 -0.29 3.94 6.53
C THR A 223 1.07 3.24 6.45
N LYS A 224 1.97 3.49 7.41
CA LYS A 224 3.30 2.87 7.49
C LYS A 224 3.23 1.35 7.69
N THR A 225 2.50 0.87 8.70
CA THR A 225 2.48 -0.56 9.03
C THR A 225 1.78 -1.39 7.97
N PHE A 226 0.78 -0.86 7.29
CA PHE A 226 0.14 -1.50 6.15
C PHE A 226 1.11 -1.70 4.97
N LEU A 227 1.97 -0.69 4.71
CA LEU A 227 2.99 -0.73 3.67
C LEU A 227 4.09 -1.75 4.00
N VAL A 228 4.75 -1.63 5.16
CA VAL A 228 5.90 -2.49 5.52
C VAL A 228 5.52 -3.95 5.75
N GLN A 229 4.24 -4.25 5.98
CA GLN A 229 3.71 -5.61 6.03
C GLN A 229 3.36 -6.18 4.64
N GLY A 230 3.69 -5.48 3.55
CA GLY A 230 3.46 -5.93 2.18
C GLY A 230 2.00 -5.92 1.73
N ARG A 231 1.10 -5.26 2.46
CA ARG A 231 -0.34 -5.24 2.14
C ARG A 231 -0.65 -4.36 0.94
N LEU A 232 0.04 -3.21 0.82
CA LEU A 232 -0.03 -2.39 -0.39
C LEU A 232 0.58 -3.14 -1.58
N ASP A 233 1.74 -3.78 -1.41
CA ASP A 233 2.37 -4.61 -2.43
C ASP A 233 1.42 -5.69 -2.96
N ASP A 234 0.69 -6.39 -2.06
CA ASP A 234 -0.32 -7.38 -2.47
C ASP A 234 -1.45 -6.75 -3.31
N ILE A 235 -1.96 -5.59 -2.92
CA ILE A 235 -2.97 -4.86 -3.72
C ILE A 235 -2.40 -4.51 -5.08
N LEU A 236 -1.22 -3.89 -5.13
CA LEU A 236 -0.61 -3.38 -6.36
C LEU A 236 -0.27 -4.49 -7.36
N ARG A 237 0.10 -5.67 -6.89
CA ARG A 237 0.32 -6.86 -7.73
C ARG A 237 -0.98 -7.46 -8.30
N ASN A 238 -2.14 -7.03 -7.85
CA ASN A 238 -3.44 -7.53 -8.30
C ASN A 238 -4.29 -6.49 -9.03
N ILE A 239 -4.16 -5.20 -8.66
CA ILE A 239 -4.95 -4.11 -9.23
C ILE A 239 -4.69 -3.94 -10.74
N ARG A 240 -5.72 -3.57 -11.50
CA ARG A 240 -5.71 -3.48 -12.96
C ARG A 240 -6.02 -2.06 -13.42
N PRO A 241 -5.71 -1.71 -14.65
CA PRO A 241 -6.19 -0.47 -15.25
C PRO A 241 -7.72 -0.37 -15.16
N GLY A 242 -8.21 0.79 -14.69
CA GLY A 242 -9.64 1.04 -14.48
C GLY A 242 -10.22 0.58 -13.14
N ASP A 243 -9.46 -0.18 -12.33
CA ASP A 243 -9.83 -0.48 -10.94
C ASP A 243 -9.68 0.75 -10.05
N TYR A 244 -10.19 0.66 -8.82
CA TYR A 244 -10.09 1.73 -7.82
C TYR A 244 -9.31 1.27 -6.60
N LEU A 245 -8.55 2.20 -6.00
CA LEU A 245 -7.94 2.03 -4.67
C LEU A 245 -8.54 3.07 -3.72
N PHE A 246 -9.39 2.63 -2.80
CA PHE A 246 -9.93 3.44 -1.71
C PHE A 246 -8.98 3.38 -0.51
N ILE A 247 -8.59 4.54 0.00
CA ILE A 247 -7.53 4.66 1.01
C ILE A 247 -8.10 5.41 2.22
N GLN A 248 -8.30 4.71 3.36
CA GLN A 248 -8.73 5.32 4.61
C GLN A 248 -7.83 4.88 5.77
N PHE A 249 -7.05 5.80 6.31
CA PHE A 249 -6.22 5.64 7.50
C PHE A 249 -6.30 6.89 8.37
N GLY A 250 -5.66 6.87 9.55
CA GLY A 250 -5.56 8.00 10.48
C GLY A 250 -5.68 7.59 11.94
N HIS A 251 -6.58 6.65 12.29
CA HIS A 251 -6.81 6.22 13.67
C HIS A 251 -5.54 5.66 14.34
N ASN A 252 -4.75 4.89 13.59
CA ASN A 252 -3.52 4.29 14.10
C ASN A 252 -2.29 5.15 13.82
N ASP A 253 -2.32 5.96 12.77
CA ASP A 253 -1.28 6.95 12.46
C ASP A 253 -1.17 7.99 13.59
N ALA A 254 -2.30 8.39 14.17
CA ALA A 254 -2.36 9.33 15.28
C ALA A 254 -1.98 8.72 16.65
N ALA A 255 -1.64 7.44 16.73
CA ALA A 255 -1.35 6.75 17.99
C ALA A 255 0.05 7.10 18.53
N ILE A 256 0.27 8.33 18.97
CA ILE A 256 1.57 8.86 19.41
C ILE A 256 2.26 8.00 20.49
N ASN A 257 1.50 7.29 21.31
CA ASN A 257 2.03 6.40 22.33
C ASN A 257 2.42 5.01 21.82
N ASN A 258 2.25 4.74 20.51
CA ASN A 258 2.63 3.50 19.87
C ASN A 258 3.58 3.79 18.70
N GLN A 259 4.88 3.75 18.95
CA GLN A 259 5.93 4.09 17.99
C GLN A 259 5.95 3.21 16.73
N GLU A 260 5.45 1.99 16.81
CA GLU A 260 5.33 1.11 15.65
C GLU A 260 4.31 1.66 14.66
N ARG A 261 3.16 2.14 15.16
CA ARG A 261 2.03 2.60 14.34
C ARG A 261 2.09 4.09 14.04
N TYR A 262 2.60 4.86 14.99
CA TYR A 262 2.62 6.32 14.86
C TYR A 262 3.32 6.77 13.59
N VAL A 263 2.69 7.72 12.94
CA VAL A 263 3.19 8.41 11.73
C VAL A 263 2.91 9.89 11.92
N SER A 264 3.90 10.76 11.79
CA SER A 264 3.67 12.20 11.85
C SER A 264 2.74 12.65 10.70
N PRO A 265 1.98 13.77 10.83
CA PRO A 265 1.16 14.28 9.72
C PRO A 265 1.97 14.55 8.44
N ALA A 266 3.25 14.94 8.56
CA ALA A 266 4.15 15.13 7.42
C ALA A 266 4.47 13.80 6.72
N ASP A 267 4.87 12.77 7.47
CA ASP A 267 5.17 11.45 6.93
C ASP A 267 3.89 10.76 6.40
N TYR A 268 2.75 11.02 7.03
CA TYR A 268 1.45 10.53 6.57
C TYR A 268 1.16 10.97 5.13
N LYS A 269 1.46 12.24 4.78
CA LYS A 269 1.36 12.74 3.39
C LYS A 269 2.30 11.98 2.45
N VAL A 270 3.52 11.66 2.89
CA VAL A 270 4.48 10.88 2.09
C VAL A 270 3.92 9.48 1.82
N TYR A 271 3.44 8.78 2.85
CA TYR A 271 2.85 7.46 2.67
C TYR A 271 1.61 7.49 1.77
N LEU A 272 0.69 8.46 1.95
CA LEU A 272 -0.48 8.60 1.07
C LEU A 272 -0.06 8.76 -0.40
N LYS A 273 0.99 9.56 -0.68
CA LYS A 273 1.52 9.72 -2.04
C LYS A 273 2.06 8.41 -2.60
N THR A 274 2.68 7.56 -1.78
CA THR A 274 3.14 6.21 -2.20
C THR A 274 1.96 5.34 -2.64
N TYR A 275 0.85 5.33 -1.89
CA TYR A 275 -0.38 4.60 -2.28
C TYR A 275 -0.95 5.12 -3.60
N ILE A 276 -1.05 6.45 -3.73
CA ILE A 276 -1.55 7.12 -4.93
C ILE A 276 -0.68 6.77 -6.15
N GLN A 277 0.63 6.93 -6.02
CA GLN A 277 1.59 6.66 -7.07
C GLN A 277 1.55 5.20 -7.53
N GLY A 278 1.56 4.27 -6.57
CA GLY A 278 1.50 2.84 -6.87
C GLY A 278 0.25 2.44 -7.65
N ALA A 279 -0.92 2.96 -7.29
CA ALA A 279 -2.18 2.72 -8.00
C ALA A 279 -2.17 3.37 -9.40
N THR A 280 -1.77 4.64 -9.49
CA THR A 280 -1.77 5.40 -10.75
C THR A 280 -0.83 4.78 -11.79
N GLN A 281 0.36 4.31 -11.39
CA GLN A 281 1.30 3.62 -12.29
C GLN A 281 0.72 2.35 -12.91
N ARG A 282 -0.27 1.74 -12.28
CA ARG A 282 -0.97 0.54 -12.76
C ARG A 282 -2.28 0.86 -13.49
N GLY A 283 -2.51 2.15 -13.77
CA GLY A 283 -3.72 2.62 -14.45
C GLY A 283 -4.98 2.56 -13.59
N ALA A 284 -4.84 2.36 -12.28
CA ALA A 284 -5.94 2.39 -11.34
C ALA A 284 -6.22 3.80 -10.83
N ILE A 285 -7.41 4.02 -10.29
CA ILE A 285 -7.91 5.31 -9.83
C ILE A 285 -7.89 5.35 -8.29
N PRO A 286 -6.94 6.06 -7.66
CA PRO A 286 -6.94 6.24 -6.22
C PRO A 286 -8.03 7.22 -5.77
N VAL A 287 -8.67 6.91 -4.63
CA VAL A 287 -9.64 7.76 -3.94
C VAL A 287 -9.25 7.84 -2.47
N LEU A 288 -8.97 9.03 -1.99
CA LEU A 288 -8.72 9.29 -0.57
C LEU A 288 -10.04 9.43 0.18
N ILE A 289 -10.10 8.83 1.37
CA ILE A 289 -11.25 8.90 2.27
C ILE A 289 -10.74 9.34 3.64
N THR A 290 -11.16 10.52 4.11
CA THR A 290 -10.69 11.00 5.42
C THR A 290 -11.11 10.04 6.54
N PRO A 291 -10.33 9.94 7.65
CA PRO A 291 -10.66 9.05 8.76
C PRO A 291 -12.10 9.27 9.22
N VAL A 292 -12.87 8.22 9.40
CA VAL A 292 -14.24 8.31 9.94
C VAL A 292 -14.22 8.87 11.36
N GLY A 293 -15.22 9.66 11.73
CA GLY A 293 -15.37 10.23 13.07
C GLY A 293 -15.54 9.16 14.15
N ARG A 294 -14.92 9.37 15.31
CA ARG A 294 -15.23 8.62 16.54
C ARG A 294 -16.47 9.23 17.22
N ARG A 295 -17.03 8.54 18.19
CA ARG A 295 -18.06 9.08 19.07
C ARG A 295 -17.43 10.02 20.12
N ASP A 296 -16.85 11.11 19.65
CA ASP A 296 -16.19 12.14 20.47
C ASP A 296 -17.13 13.35 20.60
N TYR A 297 -18.05 13.26 21.57
CA TYR A 297 -19.07 14.29 21.81
C TYR A 297 -18.56 15.37 22.74
N ASP A 298 -18.76 16.62 22.32
CA ASP A 298 -18.49 17.80 23.13
C ASP A 298 -19.79 18.35 23.73
N ALA A 299 -19.95 18.16 25.02
CA ALA A 299 -21.14 18.64 25.74
C ALA A 299 -21.28 20.18 25.75
N ALA A 300 -20.17 20.92 25.61
CA ALA A 300 -20.22 22.39 25.62
C ALA A 300 -20.80 22.96 24.31
N SER A 301 -20.48 22.35 23.19
CA SER A 301 -21.03 22.72 21.88
C SER A 301 -22.25 21.90 21.45
N ALA A 302 -22.60 20.89 22.24
CA ALA A 302 -23.66 19.90 21.92
C ALA A 302 -23.49 19.26 20.53
N SER A 303 -22.26 18.96 20.13
CA SER A 303 -21.90 18.40 18.82
C SER A 303 -20.74 17.42 18.90
N PHE A 304 -20.55 16.62 17.86
CA PHE A 304 -19.39 15.72 17.77
C PHE A 304 -18.19 16.43 17.16
N ARG A 305 -17.00 16.14 17.67
CA ARG A 305 -15.74 16.70 17.17
C ARG A 305 -15.20 15.91 16.01
N ILE A 306 -14.52 16.60 15.06
CA ILE A 306 -13.71 15.96 14.05
C ILE A 306 -12.54 15.26 14.74
N SER A 307 -12.48 13.93 14.62
CA SER A 307 -11.36 13.15 15.13
C SER A 307 -10.13 13.35 14.25
N PHE A 308 -8.96 13.42 14.87
CA PHE A 308 -7.67 13.53 14.16
C PHE A 308 -7.59 14.68 13.14
N PRO A 309 -7.90 15.93 13.51
CA PRO A 309 -8.04 17.04 12.56
C PRO A 309 -6.77 17.30 11.74
N GLU A 310 -5.58 17.06 12.30
CA GLU A 310 -4.31 17.22 11.60
C GLU A 310 -4.15 16.19 10.45
N TYR A 311 -4.59 14.95 10.64
CA TYR A 311 -4.57 13.91 9.60
C TYR A 311 -5.65 14.13 8.55
N VAL A 312 -6.81 14.61 8.95
CA VAL A 312 -7.87 15.04 8.02
C VAL A 312 -7.35 16.16 7.12
N GLN A 313 -6.69 17.16 7.70
CA GLN A 313 -6.10 18.27 6.96
C GLN A 313 -4.98 17.79 6.03
N ALA A 314 -4.06 16.96 6.53
CA ALA A 314 -2.95 16.40 5.74
C ALA A 314 -3.47 15.59 4.54
N MET A 315 -4.55 14.80 4.70
CA MET A 315 -5.16 14.07 3.59
C MET A 315 -5.82 15.00 2.56
N LYS A 316 -6.53 16.05 3.01
CA LYS A 316 -7.10 17.08 2.11
C LYS A 316 -6.02 17.79 1.31
N GLU A 317 -4.93 18.16 1.94
CA GLU A 317 -3.78 18.77 1.26
C GLU A 317 -3.18 17.81 0.24
N THR A 318 -2.98 16.54 0.61
CA THR A 318 -2.47 15.52 -0.31
C THR A 318 -3.39 15.36 -1.53
N ALA A 319 -4.71 15.33 -1.33
CA ALA A 319 -5.67 15.27 -2.43
C ALA A 319 -5.53 16.48 -3.37
N SER A 320 -5.43 17.68 -2.79
CA SER A 320 -5.25 18.92 -3.55
C SER A 320 -3.92 18.96 -4.32
N GLU A 321 -2.82 18.53 -3.69
CA GLU A 321 -1.47 18.50 -4.29
C GLU A 321 -1.36 17.48 -5.43
N THR A 322 -2.09 16.37 -5.35
CA THR A 322 -2.01 15.27 -6.32
C THR A 322 -3.15 15.24 -7.32
N GLY A 323 -4.21 16.04 -7.09
CA GLY A 323 -5.40 16.09 -7.95
C GLY A 323 -6.29 14.84 -7.86
N VAL A 324 -6.11 13.98 -6.83
CA VAL A 324 -6.93 12.78 -6.66
C VAL A 324 -8.25 13.08 -5.96
N ALA A 325 -9.25 12.27 -6.25
CA ALA A 325 -10.57 12.38 -5.63
C ALA A 325 -10.52 12.17 -4.12
N LEU A 326 -11.35 12.93 -3.38
CA LEU A 326 -11.42 12.89 -1.91
C LEU A 326 -12.87 12.80 -1.45
N ILE A 327 -13.17 11.84 -0.59
CA ILE A 327 -14.40 11.77 0.21
C ILE A 327 -14.09 12.29 1.62
N ASN A 328 -14.73 13.38 2.02
CA ASN A 328 -14.57 13.94 3.37
C ASN A 328 -15.45 13.20 4.38
N LEU A 329 -15.14 11.92 4.62
CA LEU A 329 -15.92 11.05 5.50
C LEU A 329 -15.93 11.55 6.94
N SER A 330 -14.86 12.20 7.41
CA SER A 330 -14.83 12.85 8.73
C SER A 330 -16.01 13.81 8.91
N GLN A 331 -16.22 14.70 7.95
CA GLN A 331 -17.31 15.66 8.02
C GLN A 331 -18.68 15.00 7.87
N LEU A 332 -18.81 14.05 6.91
CA LEU A 332 -20.06 13.33 6.67
C LEU A 332 -20.50 12.53 7.91
N SER A 333 -19.57 11.82 8.54
CA SER A 333 -19.89 11.01 9.72
C SER A 333 -20.25 11.84 10.94
N VAL A 334 -19.50 12.92 11.21
CA VAL A 334 -19.79 13.83 12.33
C VAL A 334 -21.14 14.52 12.15
N ALA A 335 -21.41 15.03 10.94
CA ALA A 335 -22.72 15.63 10.64
C ALA A 335 -23.88 14.62 10.81
N TYR A 336 -23.69 13.37 10.44
CA TYR A 336 -24.67 12.30 10.67
C TYR A 336 -24.85 12.04 12.16
N TYR A 337 -23.77 11.95 12.95
CA TYR A 337 -23.84 11.75 14.41
C TYR A 337 -24.58 12.89 15.09
N ASP A 338 -24.37 14.14 14.67
CA ASP A 338 -25.08 15.31 15.19
C ASP A 338 -26.60 15.21 14.98
N THR A 339 -27.05 14.63 13.86
CA THR A 339 -28.50 14.40 13.63
C THR A 339 -29.11 13.39 14.59
N LEU A 340 -28.32 12.43 15.08
CA LEU A 340 -28.75 11.38 15.98
C LEU A 340 -28.65 11.78 17.47
N GLY A 341 -27.76 12.72 17.77
CA GLY A 341 -27.40 13.11 19.14
C GLY A 341 -26.64 12.04 19.90
N LEU A 342 -26.25 12.35 21.12
CA LEU A 342 -25.38 11.49 21.94
C LEU A 342 -25.94 10.08 22.12
N GLU A 343 -27.19 9.95 22.53
CA GLU A 343 -27.81 8.64 22.81
C GLU A 343 -28.11 7.88 21.49
N GLY A 344 -28.56 8.58 20.45
CA GLY A 344 -28.86 7.98 19.16
C GLY A 344 -27.67 7.37 18.42
N THR A 345 -26.43 7.75 18.81
CA THR A 345 -25.21 7.16 18.24
C THR A 345 -24.75 5.86 18.92
N LEU A 346 -25.28 5.51 20.10
CA LEU A 346 -24.89 4.27 20.80
C LEU A 346 -25.05 3.00 19.93
N PRO A 347 -26.15 2.81 19.18
CA PRO A 347 -26.30 1.62 18.34
C PRO A 347 -25.34 1.56 17.13
N LEU A 348 -24.66 2.65 16.80
CA LEU A 348 -23.67 2.65 15.73
C LEU A 348 -22.35 2.03 16.17
N PHE A 349 -21.95 2.30 17.41
CA PHE A 349 -20.65 1.92 17.96
C PHE A 349 -20.74 0.64 18.80
N LEU A 350 -19.60 0.05 19.17
CA LEU A 350 -19.57 -1.16 19.99
C LEU A 350 -19.86 -0.80 21.46
N HIS A 351 -21.12 -0.46 21.73
CA HIS A 351 -21.68 -0.34 23.06
C HIS A 351 -22.59 -1.53 23.30
N LEU A 352 -22.08 -2.58 23.95
CA LEU A 352 -22.72 -3.89 24.10
C LEU A 352 -22.86 -4.21 25.58
N GLU A 353 -24.05 -4.69 25.96
CA GLU A 353 -24.30 -5.19 27.31
C GLU A 353 -23.69 -6.58 27.52
N PRO A 354 -23.26 -6.92 28.76
CA PRO A 354 -22.74 -8.24 29.08
C PRO A 354 -23.72 -9.36 28.75
N GLY A 355 -23.19 -10.47 28.23
CA GLY A 355 -23.96 -11.70 27.96
C GLY A 355 -24.83 -11.67 26.69
N VAL A 356 -24.84 -10.57 25.92
CA VAL A 356 -25.66 -10.46 24.68
C VAL A 356 -24.97 -11.10 23.49
N PHE A 357 -23.67 -10.87 23.34
CA PHE A 357 -22.89 -11.38 22.20
C PHE A 357 -21.76 -12.30 22.66
N PRO A 358 -21.64 -13.52 22.08
CA PRO A 358 -20.57 -14.45 22.47
C PRO A 358 -19.16 -13.92 22.29
N ALA A 359 -18.93 -13.02 21.31
CA ALA A 359 -17.64 -12.38 21.08
C ALA A 359 -17.26 -11.36 22.17
N PHE A 360 -18.24 -10.88 22.92
CA PHE A 360 -18.09 -9.83 23.94
C PHE A 360 -18.85 -10.22 25.21
N PRO A 361 -18.45 -11.31 25.89
CA PRO A 361 -19.23 -11.87 27.02
C PRO A 361 -19.38 -10.89 28.19
N ASP A 362 -18.39 -10.03 28.39
CA ASP A 362 -18.38 -9.00 29.45
C ASP A 362 -18.95 -7.65 28.98
N GLY A 363 -19.53 -7.61 27.77
CA GLY A 363 -19.92 -6.38 27.10
C GLY A 363 -18.69 -5.55 26.64
N VAL A 364 -18.94 -4.39 26.07
CA VAL A 364 -17.88 -3.44 25.67
C VAL A 364 -18.47 -2.03 25.54
N LYS A 365 -17.66 -1.02 25.80
CA LYS A 365 -17.96 0.40 25.52
C LYS A 365 -16.81 0.97 24.70
N ASP A 366 -17.01 1.03 23.39
CA ASP A 366 -16.00 1.45 22.43
C ASP A 366 -16.57 2.53 21.50
N ASP A 367 -16.04 3.72 21.59
CA ASP A 367 -16.44 4.90 20.82
C ASP A 367 -15.71 5.02 19.47
N THR A 368 -15.04 3.95 19.01
CA THR A 368 -14.27 3.91 17.77
C THR A 368 -14.80 2.90 16.78
N HIS A 369 -15.06 1.67 17.22
CA HIS A 369 -15.46 0.57 16.35
C HIS A 369 -16.98 0.45 16.24
N PHE A 370 -17.45 -0.05 15.11
CA PHE A 370 -18.86 -0.11 14.77
C PHE A 370 -19.46 -1.49 15.02
N GLN A 371 -20.75 -1.52 15.36
CA GLN A 371 -21.63 -2.65 15.12
C GLN A 371 -22.01 -2.75 13.64
N GLU A 372 -22.58 -3.87 13.19
CA GLU A 372 -23.02 -4.07 11.80
C GLU A 372 -23.90 -2.90 11.31
N TYR A 373 -24.88 -2.46 12.12
CA TYR A 373 -25.72 -1.31 11.77
C TYR A 373 -24.92 -0.01 11.56
N GLY A 374 -24.01 0.31 12.47
CA GLY A 374 -23.17 1.51 12.33
C GLY A 374 -22.26 1.43 11.10
N ALA A 375 -21.63 0.27 10.88
CA ALA A 375 -20.79 0.05 9.70
C ALA A 375 -21.56 0.21 8.38
N GLU A 376 -22.83 -0.24 8.34
CA GLU A 376 -23.74 -0.06 7.21
C GLU A 376 -24.05 1.44 6.97
N GLN A 377 -24.34 2.20 8.03
CA GLN A 377 -24.60 3.64 7.90
C GLN A 377 -23.36 4.39 7.38
N ILE A 378 -22.16 4.05 7.87
CA ILE A 378 -20.93 4.64 7.36
C ILE A 378 -20.67 4.22 5.89
N ALA A 379 -20.93 2.96 5.52
CA ALA A 379 -20.84 2.52 4.13
C ALA A 379 -21.79 3.31 3.21
N ARG A 380 -23.00 3.62 3.68
CA ARG A 380 -23.95 4.48 2.98
C ARG A 380 -23.38 5.89 2.74
N LEU A 381 -22.75 6.49 3.76
CA LEU A 381 -22.10 7.80 3.62
C LEU A 381 -20.93 7.77 2.63
N VAL A 382 -20.14 6.69 2.61
CA VAL A 382 -19.08 6.49 1.61
C VAL A 382 -19.67 6.39 0.21
N ALA A 383 -20.74 5.63 0.02
CA ALA A 383 -21.43 5.50 -1.27
C ALA A 383 -22.01 6.84 -1.73
N GLN A 384 -22.60 7.64 -0.83
CA GLN A 384 -22.99 9.03 -1.13
C GLN A 384 -21.80 9.86 -1.61
N GLY A 385 -20.67 9.78 -0.89
CA GLY A 385 -19.44 10.46 -1.29
C GLY A 385 -18.98 10.05 -2.70
N VAL A 386 -19.01 8.75 -3.04
CA VAL A 386 -18.67 8.27 -4.39
C VAL A 386 -19.60 8.84 -5.44
N ARG A 387 -20.91 8.85 -5.18
CA ARG A 387 -21.90 9.46 -6.09
C ARG A 387 -21.57 10.93 -6.38
N ASP A 388 -21.19 11.67 -5.34
CA ASP A 388 -20.97 13.12 -5.41
C ASP A 388 -19.62 13.50 -6.03
N LEU A 389 -18.66 12.55 -6.14
CA LEU A 389 -17.37 12.75 -6.80
C LEU A 389 -17.47 12.90 -8.33
N ASN A 390 -18.57 12.45 -8.94
CA ASN A 390 -18.76 12.46 -10.39
C ASN A 390 -17.61 11.79 -11.17
N ILE A 391 -17.10 10.67 -10.65
CA ILE A 391 -16.13 9.77 -11.30
C ILE A 391 -16.86 8.62 -12.00
N PRO A 392 -16.24 7.85 -12.89
CA PRO A 392 -16.94 6.75 -13.59
C PRO A 392 -17.65 5.77 -12.65
N LEU A 393 -17.09 5.48 -11.47
CA LEU A 393 -17.69 4.62 -10.46
C LEU A 393 -19.02 5.18 -9.89
N SER A 394 -19.26 6.50 -9.99
CA SER A 394 -20.48 7.14 -9.45
C SER A 394 -21.75 6.58 -10.10
N SER A 395 -21.68 6.14 -11.35
CA SER A 395 -22.81 5.53 -12.07
C SER A 395 -23.20 4.14 -11.54
N SER A 396 -22.29 3.49 -10.81
CA SER A 396 -22.55 2.18 -10.19
C SER A 396 -23.24 2.27 -8.83
N VAL A 397 -23.43 3.48 -8.28
CA VAL A 397 -24.08 3.67 -6.97
C VAL A 397 -25.60 3.51 -7.11
N LYS A 398 -26.18 2.64 -6.32
CA LYS A 398 -27.65 2.45 -6.21
C LYS A 398 -28.25 3.57 -5.36
N THR A 399 -28.78 4.60 -6.01
CA THR A 399 -29.29 5.79 -5.32
C THR A 399 -30.51 5.49 -4.44
N GLU A 400 -31.30 4.49 -4.77
CA GLU A 400 -32.42 4.00 -3.96
C GLU A 400 -32.01 3.48 -2.58
N ASN A 401 -30.78 3.01 -2.43
CA ASN A 401 -30.26 2.49 -1.17
C ASN A 401 -29.60 3.58 -0.29
N LEU A 402 -29.58 4.83 -0.75
CA LEU A 402 -28.99 5.94 -0.02
C LEU A 402 -29.96 6.73 0.87
N GLN A 403 -31.25 6.37 0.83
CA GLN A 403 -32.32 7.04 1.58
C GLN A 403 -32.34 6.63 3.05
#